data_5d21c7b786605416c443e564afd45ed6
#
_entry.id   5d21c7b786605416c443e564afd45ed6
#
_cell.length_a   1.000
_cell.length_b   1.000
_cell.length_c   1.000
_cell.angle_alpha   90.00
_cell.angle_beta   90.00
_cell.angle_gamma   90.00
#
_symmetry.space_group_name_H-M   'P 1'
#
loop_
_entity.id
_entity.type
_entity.pdbx_description
1 polymer ?
#
loop_
_entity_poly.entity_id
_entity_poly.type
_entity_poly.pdbx_seq_one_letter_code
_entity_poly.pdbx_strand_id
1 'polypeptide(L)'
;QKLADEGKELRARIGDLQEILSSQERRLALLADETREVKEQFARPRRTIIVDAAEGHEATVTLADLVTPGEPQRLLMNVDGVERRDVGIKRRGPRPASEYVLAEVVVPPDAAIYLVSSRGRIWCDVVGRLPEKATPSALGLAAGEQLVAMGAVGSEFMVAVTRQGYVKRTAVADVRAQPAGAWVPLIGLTAGDQVLAAGCVSAAASVL
;
A
#
# COMPACT_ATOMS: atom_id res chain seq x y z
N GLN A 1 50.91 -28.36 -20.04
CA GLN A 1 50.21 -28.62 -18.75
C GLN A 1 48.79 -28.05 -18.73
N LYS A 2 48.53 -26.76 -18.99
CA LYS A 2 47.20 -26.14 -18.97
C LYS A 2 46.15 -26.86 -19.82
N LEU A 3 46.48 -27.20 -21.08
CA LEU A 3 45.55 -27.90 -21.97
C LEU A 3 45.22 -29.33 -21.50
N ALA A 4 46.16 -30.01 -20.86
CA ALA A 4 45.94 -31.34 -20.32
C ALA A 4 45.02 -31.29 -19.06
N ASP A 5 45.16 -30.25 -18.24
CA ASP A 5 44.36 -30.04 -17.04
C ASP A 5 42.93 -29.62 -17.42
N GLU A 6 42.78 -28.72 -18.40
CA GLU A 6 41.50 -28.33 -18.97
C GLU A 6 40.74 -29.51 -19.59
N GLY A 7 41.48 -30.39 -20.33
CA GLY A 7 40.94 -31.60 -20.91
C GLY A 7 40.46 -32.63 -19.86
N LYS A 8 41.09 -32.69 -18.68
CA LYS A 8 40.63 -33.51 -17.55
C LYS A 8 39.35 -32.96 -16.93
N GLU A 9 39.33 -31.65 -16.72
CA GLU A 9 38.20 -30.95 -16.13
C GLU A 9 36.93 -31.08 -17.00
N LEU A 10 37.07 -30.90 -18.32
CA LEU A 10 35.98 -31.08 -19.26
C LEU A 10 35.45 -32.54 -19.31
N ARG A 11 36.34 -33.54 -19.26
CA ARG A 11 35.91 -34.91 -19.18
C ARG A 11 35.18 -35.26 -17.90
N ALA A 12 35.62 -34.73 -16.76
CA ALA A 12 34.92 -34.91 -15.50
C ALA A 12 33.51 -34.29 -15.54
N ARG A 13 33.41 -33.08 -16.10
CA ARG A 13 32.09 -32.42 -16.27
C ARG A 13 31.14 -33.13 -17.22
N ILE A 14 31.67 -33.71 -18.31
CA ILE A 14 30.90 -34.56 -19.21
C ILE A 14 30.38 -35.81 -18.48
N GLY A 15 31.22 -36.47 -17.67
CA GLY A 15 30.82 -37.63 -16.86
C GLY A 15 29.68 -37.28 -15.87
N ASP A 16 29.81 -36.17 -15.14
CA ASP A 16 28.77 -35.68 -14.23
C ASP A 16 27.43 -35.40 -14.95
N LEU A 17 27.48 -34.76 -16.10
CA LEU A 17 26.28 -34.45 -16.88
C LEU A 17 25.63 -35.72 -17.43
N GLN A 18 26.42 -36.71 -17.85
CA GLN A 18 25.92 -38.01 -18.30
C GLN A 18 25.26 -38.79 -17.15
N GLU A 19 25.84 -38.75 -15.96
CA GLU A 19 25.23 -39.35 -14.76
C GLU A 19 23.89 -38.71 -14.40
N ILE A 20 23.80 -37.39 -14.44
CA ILE A 20 22.53 -36.65 -14.21
C ILE A 20 21.49 -37.06 -15.25
N LEU A 21 21.85 -37.17 -16.52
CA LEU A 21 20.93 -37.54 -17.59
C LEU A 21 20.45 -38.99 -17.48
N SER A 22 21.30 -39.91 -17.05
CA SER A 22 21.00 -41.34 -16.96
C SER A 22 20.18 -41.73 -15.73
N SER A 23 20.31 -40.92 -14.61
CA SER A 23 19.66 -41.24 -13.36
C SER A 23 18.49 -40.29 -13.09
N GLN A 24 17.27 -40.85 -12.94
CA GLN A 24 16.10 -40.07 -12.53
C GLN A 24 16.24 -39.53 -11.11
N GLU A 25 16.83 -40.29 -10.21
CA GLU A 25 17.03 -39.92 -8.82
C GLU A 25 17.97 -38.71 -8.73
N ARG A 26 19.07 -38.70 -9.49
CA ARG A 26 20.02 -37.59 -9.54
C ARG A 26 19.37 -36.32 -10.10
N ARG A 27 18.51 -36.42 -11.11
CA ARG A 27 17.74 -35.27 -11.64
C ARG A 27 16.76 -34.71 -10.64
N LEU A 28 16.07 -35.56 -9.89
CA LEU A 28 15.13 -35.11 -8.85
C LEU A 28 15.86 -34.45 -7.70
N ALA A 29 17.02 -34.96 -7.30
CA ALA A 29 17.86 -34.33 -6.27
C ALA A 29 18.30 -32.92 -6.69
N LEU A 30 18.80 -32.76 -7.92
CA LEU A 30 19.21 -31.47 -8.47
C LEU A 30 18.03 -30.49 -8.51
N LEU A 31 16.87 -30.92 -9.00
CA LEU A 31 15.64 -30.11 -9.00
C LEU A 31 15.22 -29.68 -7.60
N ALA A 32 15.35 -30.56 -6.60
CA ALA A 32 15.03 -30.24 -5.22
C ALA A 32 15.97 -29.18 -4.65
N ASP A 33 17.26 -29.26 -4.97
CA ASP A 33 18.25 -28.28 -4.52
C ASP A 33 18.06 -26.92 -5.18
N GLU A 34 17.85 -26.87 -6.49
CA GLU A 34 17.52 -25.63 -7.21
C GLU A 34 16.23 -24.99 -6.71
N THR A 35 15.20 -25.81 -6.45
CA THR A 35 13.93 -25.32 -5.89
C THR A 35 14.11 -24.75 -4.49
N ARG A 36 14.99 -25.35 -3.68
CA ARG A 36 15.31 -24.88 -2.35
C ARG A 36 16.03 -23.52 -2.40
N GLU A 37 16.96 -23.36 -3.32
CA GLU A 37 17.67 -22.11 -3.55
C GLU A 37 16.71 -20.98 -3.97
N VAL A 38 15.81 -21.27 -4.94
CA VAL A 38 14.78 -20.32 -5.36
C VAL A 38 13.85 -19.96 -4.19
N LYS A 39 13.48 -20.95 -3.36
CA LYS A 39 12.68 -20.70 -2.16
C LYS A 39 13.41 -19.76 -1.18
N GLU A 40 14.70 -19.97 -0.92
CA GLU A 40 15.47 -19.12 -0.01
C GLU A 40 15.57 -17.67 -0.51
N GLN A 41 15.72 -17.49 -1.83
CA GLN A 41 15.81 -16.15 -2.43
C GLN A 41 14.47 -15.41 -2.51
N PHE A 42 13.35 -16.13 -2.72
CA PHE A 42 12.07 -15.52 -3.07
C PHE A 42 10.94 -15.86 -2.10
N ALA A 43 11.18 -16.68 -1.07
CA ALA A 43 10.14 -17.02 -0.11
C ALA A 43 9.66 -15.78 0.64
N ARG A 44 8.35 -15.59 0.62
CA ARG A 44 7.66 -14.57 1.40
C ARG A 44 6.87 -15.25 2.51
N PRO A 45 6.71 -14.63 3.67
CA PRO A 45 5.86 -15.16 4.72
C PRO A 45 4.44 -15.36 4.20
N ARG A 46 3.80 -16.43 4.66
CA ARG A 46 2.43 -16.77 4.23
C ARG A 46 1.48 -15.64 4.64
N ARG A 47 0.71 -15.13 3.69
CA ARG A 47 -0.31 -14.09 3.92
C ARG A 47 -1.62 -14.64 4.48
N THR A 48 -1.81 -15.96 4.46
CA THR A 48 -3.03 -16.62 4.92
C THR A 48 -2.80 -17.20 6.30
N ILE A 49 -3.66 -16.88 7.25
CA ILE A 49 -3.70 -17.48 8.58
C ILE A 49 -4.56 -18.74 8.48
N ILE A 50 -4.08 -19.87 8.99
CA ILE A 50 -4.87 -21.08 9.16
C ILE A 50 -5.48 -21.00 10.54
N VAL A 51 -6.81 -20.92 10.61
CA VAL A 51 -7.55 -20.98 11.87
C VAL A 51 -8.10 -22.39 11.99
N ASP A 52 -7.78 -23.09 13.10
CA ASP A 52 -8.37 -24.38 13.38
C ASP A 52 -9.84 -24.21 13.75
N ALA A 53 -10.74 -24.81 12.98
CA ALA A 53 -12.19 -24.74 13.17
C ALA A 53 -12.72 -25.55 14.37
N ALA A 54 -11.84 -25.98 15.28
CA ALA A 54 -12.17 -26.87 16.38
C ALA A 54 -12.95 -26.24 17.55
N GLU A 55 -13.07 -24.92 17.59
CA GLU A 55 -13.87 -24.23 18.60
C GLU A 55 -14.93 -23.40 17.90
N GLY A 56 -16.17 -23.90 17.86
CA GLY A 56 -17.40 -23.39 17.24
C GLY A 56 -17.75 -21.92 17.52
N HIS A 57 -16.80 -21.05 17.43
CA HIS A 57 -16.99 -19.63 17.27
C HIS A 57 -16.92 -19.34 15.77
N GLU A 58 -18.02 -18.86 15.20
CA GLU A 58 -17.97 -18.04 14.00
C GLU A 58 -17.07 -16.83 14.34
N ALA A 59 -15.79 -17.06 14.33
CA ALA A 59 -14.83 -15.96 14.33
C ALA A 59 -15.09 -15.20 13.03
N THR A 60 -15.83 -14.12 13.14
CA THR A 60 -15.93 -13.13 12.09
C THR A 60 -14.52 -12.57 11.94
N VAL A 61 -13.69 -13.29 11.16
CA VAL A 61 -12.34 -12.85 10.82
C VAL A 61 -12.53 -11.57 10.04
N THR A 62 -12.35 -10.44 10.72
CA THR A 62 -12.39 -9.15 10.06
C THR A 62 -11.22 -9.10 9.08
N LEU A 63 -11.42 -8.44 7.95
CA LEU A 63 -10.33 -8.26 6.98
C LEU A 63 -9.07 -7.63 7.61
N ALA A 64 -9.21 -6.93 8.73
CA ALA A 64 -8.12 -6.39 9.52
C ALA A 64 -7.25 -7.50 10.16
N ASP A 65 -7.84 -8.64 10.55
CA ASP A 65 -7.12 -9.78 11.14
C ASP A 65 -6.33 -10.58 10.06
N LEU A 66 -6.69 -10.39 8.80
CA LEU A 66 -6.02 -11.04 7.65
C LEU A 66 -4.85 -10.22 7.09
N VAL A 67 -4.69 -8.99 7.54
CA VAL A 67 -3.56 -8.15 7.13
C VAL A 67 -2.37 -8.50 8.02
N THR A 68 -1.50 -9.40 7.54
CA THR A 68 -0.17 -9.58 8.14
C THR A 68 0.49 -8.20 8.25
N PRO A 69 1.15 -7.87 9.38
CA PRO A 69 1.95 -6.65 9.48
C PRO A 69 2.96 -6.66 8.32
N GLY A 70 2.63 -5.97 7.26
CA GLY A 70 3.48 -5.84 6.07
C GLY A 70 4.47 -4.70 6.26
N GLU A 71 5.48 -4.65 5.40
CA GLU A 71 6.39 -3.51 5.38
C GLU A 71 5.61 -2.20 5.19
N PRO A 72 6.05 -1.10 5.83
CA PRO A 72 5.44 0.21 5.65
C PRO A 72 5.34 0.55 4.16
N GLN A 73 4.25 1.16 3.77
CA GLN A 73 3.99 1.56 2.41
C GLN A 73 3.97 3.08 2.29
N ARG A 74 4.47 3.57 1.18
CA ARG A 74 4.48 4.97 0.82
C ARG A 74 3.28 5.27 -0.05
N LEU A 75 2.43 6.18 0.39
CA LEU A 75 1.33 6.74 -0.39
C LEU A 75 1.72 8.09 -0.94
N LEU A 76 1.53 8.28 -2.22
CA LEU A 76 1.79 9.52 -2.94
C LEU A 76 0.48 10.01 -3.54
N MET A 77 0.03 11.20 -3.15
CA MET A 77 -1.11 11.87 -3.76
C MET A 77 -0.62 12.88 -4.78
N ASN A 78 -1.17 12.83 -5.98
CA ASN A 78 -0.95 13.77 -7.06
C ASN A 78 -2.29 14.16 -7.71
N VAL A 79 -2.26 14.95 -8.77
CA VAL A 79 -3.47 15.37 -9.51
C VAL A 79 -4.21 14.21 -10.17
N ASP A 80 -3.50 13.11 -10.48
CA ASP A 80 -4.05 11.91 -11.13
C ASP A 80 -4.61 10.88 -10.13
N GLY A 81 -4.50 11.15 -8.82
CA GLY A 81 -5.02 10.31 -7.75
C GLY A 81 -3.99 9.93 -6.68
N VAL A 82 -4.10 8.72 -6.15
CA VAL A 82 -3.21 8.19 -5.11
C VAL A 82 -2.48 6.96 -5.63
N GLU A 83 -1.18 6.92 -5.42
CA GLU A 83 -0.32 5.80 -5.76
C GLU A 83 0.30 5.20 -4.50
N ARG A 84 0.24 3.89 -4.37
CA ARG A 84 0.84 3.12 -3.28
C ARG A 84 2.12 2.46 -3.76
N ARG A 85 3.23 2.65 -3.04
CA ARG A 85 4.55 2.10 -3.36
C ARG A 85 5.22 1.52 -2.12
N ASP A 86 6.10 0.56 -2.33
CA ASP A 86 7.00 0.09 -1.28
C ASP A 86 8.04 1.16 -0.93
N VAL A 87 8.40 1.26 0.34
CA VAL A 87 9.31 2.33 0.84
C VAL A 87 10.70 2.25 0.23
N GLY A 88 11.18 1.05 -0.11
CA GLY A 88 12.52 0.82 -0.69
C GLY A 88 12.68 1.24 -2.15
N ILE A 89 11.61 1.50 -2.88
CA ILE A 89 11.67 1.81 -4.31
C ILE A 89 12.00 3.29 -4.53
N LYS A 90 13.23 3.56 -4.95
CA LYS A 90 13.64 4.89 -5.40
C LYS A 90 13.33 5.04 -6.90
N ARG A 91 12.60 6.09 -7.25
CA ARG A 91 12.37 6.44 -8.64
C ARG A 91 13.66 6.94 -9.29
N ARG A 92 13.93 6.50 -10.51
CA ARG A 92 15.01 7.02 -11.36
C ARG A 92 14.43 8.01 -12.38
N GLY A 93 15.00 9.20 -12.46
CA GLY A 93 14.70 10.22 -13.47
C GLY A 93 13.76 11.37 -13.02
N PRO A 94 13.63 12.41 -13.85
CA PRO A 94 12.79 13.57 -13.57
C PRO A 94 11.31 13.20 -13.57
N ARG A 95 10.52 13.91 -12.75
CA ARG A 95 9.05 13.74 -12.68
C ARG A 95 8.39 14.65 -13.71
N PRO A 96 7.47 14.13 -14.55
CA PRO A 96 6.60 15.00 -15.34
C PRO A 96 5.69 15.84 -14.42
N ALA A 97 5.18 16.96 -14.92
CA ALA A 97 4.38 17.90 -14.13
C ALA A 97 3.13 17.25 -13.50
N SER A 98 2.51 16.28 -14.16
CA SER A 98 1.38 15.51 -13.64
C SER A 98 1.72 14.63 -12.43
N GLU A 99 2.99 14.37 -12.19
CA GLU A 99 3.45 13.53 -11.07
C GLU A 99 3.98 14.35 -9.88
N TYR A 100 3.72 15.67 -9.84
CA TYR A 100 4.01 16.45 -8.64
C TYR A 100 3.23 15.91 -7.46
N VAL A 101 3.96 15.56 -6.41
CA VAL A 101 3.39 15.01 -5.18
C VAL A 101 2.79 16.16 -4.39
N LEU A 102 1.49 16.12 -4.17
CA LEU A 102 0.74 17.07 -3.34
C LEU A 102 0.80 16.69 -1.86
N ALA A 103 0.77 15.37 -1.57
CA ALA A 103 0.93 14.84 -0.22
C ALA A 103 1.64 13.48 -0.28
N GLU A 104 2.44 13.21 0.75
CA GLU A 104 3.14 11.94 0.94
C GLU A 104 2.96 11.47 2.38
N VAL A 105 2.65 10.20 2.57
CA VAL A 105 2.58 9.57 3.88
C VAL A 105 3.18 8.17 3.82
N VAL A 106 3.92 7.79 4.86
CA VAL A 106 4.47 6.44 5.03
C VAL A 106 3.79 5.82 6.23
N VAL A 107 3.08 4.73 6.00
CA VAL A 107 2.25 4.08 7.02
C VAL A 107 2.27 2.56 6.83
N PRO A 108 2.06 1.76 7.88
CA PRO A 108 1.86 0.33 7.76
C PRO A 108 0.57 0.02 7.00
N PRO A 109 0.45 -1.19 6.39
CA PRO A 109 -0.70 -1.55 5.53
C PRO A 109 -2.05 -1.57 6.25
N ASP A 110 -2.04 -1.78 7.55
CA ASP A 110 -3.22 -1.80 8.45
C ASP A 110 -3.61 -0.41 8.97
N ALA A 111 -2.78 0.60 8.69
CA ALA A 111 -3.09 1.96 9.12
C ALA A 111 -4.34 2.50 8.41
N ALA A 112 -5.19 3.19 9.16
CA ALA A 112 -6.28 3.96 8.60
C ALA A 112 -5.75 5.26 8.00
N ILE A 113 -6.19 5.57 6.78
CA ILE A 113 -5.90 6.80 6.06
C ILE A 113 -7.17 7.56 5.75
N TYR A 114 -7.03 8.84 5.51
CA TYR A 114 -8.11 9.67 4.99
C TYR A 114 -7.71 10.34 3.67
N LEU A 115 -8.71 10.55 2.83
CA LEU A 115 -8.67 11.39 1.64
C LEU A 115 -9.75 12.46 1.77
N VAL A 116 -9.45 13.69 1.41
CA VAL A 116 -10.43 14.78 1.42
C VAL A 116 -10.55 15.35 0.01
N SER A 117 -11.79 15.58 -0.42
CA SER A 117 -12.09 16.14 -1.72
C SER A 117 -12.37 17.62 -1.68
N SER A 118 -12.18 18.29 -2.81
CA SER A 118 -12.49 19.73 -3.00
C SER A 118 -13.96 20.06 -2.74
N ARG A 119 -14.86 19.08 -2.81
CA ARG A 119 -16.29 19.23 -2.50
C ARG A 119 -16.68 19.01 -1.03
N GLY A 120 -15.68 18.96 -0.14
CA GLY A 120 -15.93 18.85 1.30
C GLY A 120 -16.34 17.46 1.77
N ARG A 121 -15.98 16.43 1.03
CA ARG A 121 -16.19 15.02 1.40
C ARG A 121 -14.91 14.41 1.92
N ILE A 122 -15.03 13.47 2.84
CA ILE A 122 -13.93 12.66 3.36
C ILE A 122 -14.19 11.19 3.06
N TRP A 123 -13.14 10.48 2.75
CA TRP A 123 -13.09 9.05 2.59
C TRP A 123 -12.05 8.48 3.56
N CYS A 124 -12.39 7.42 4.28
CA CYS A 124 -11.49 6.74 5.21
C CYS A 124 -11.52 5.24 4.98
N ASP A 125 -10.34 4.64 4.95
CA ASP A 125 -10.19 3.17 4.93
C ASP A 125 -8.76 2.79 5.33
N VAL A 126 -8.49 1.49 5.41
CA VAL A 126 -7.13 0.98 5.63
C VAL A 126 -6.33 0.98 4.32
N VAL A 127 -5.03 1.23 4.43
CA VAL A 127 -4.11 1.29 3.27
C VAL A 127 -4.17 0.02 2.42
N GLY A 128 -4.26 -1.15 3.05
CA GLY A 128 -4.28 -2.44 2.36
C GLY A 128 -5.45 -2.62 1.38
N ARG A 129 -6.55 -1.87 1.54
CA ARG A 129 -7.71 -1.89 0.63
C ARG A 129 -7.58 -0.93 -0.55
N LEU A 130 -6.66 0.04 -0.46
CA LEU A 130 -6.43 0.95 -1.56
C LEU A 130 -5.70 0.23 -2.69
N PRO A 131 -6.13 0.30 -3.96
CA PRO A 131 -5.39 -0.26 -5.08
C PRO A 131 -4.02 0.43 -5.22
N GLU A 132 -3.06 -0.24 -5.86
CA GLU A 132 -1.71 0.32 -6.08
C GLU A 132 -1.76 1.68 -6.78
N LYS A 133 -2.72 1.87 -7.66
CA LYS A 133 -2.99 3.16 -8.32
C LYS A 133 -4.50 3.43 -8.30
N ALA A 134 -4.91 4.36 -7.44
CA ALA A 134 -6.29 4.79 -7.29
C ALA A 134 -6.51 6.12 -8.03
N THR A 135 -7.10 6.05 -9.23
CA THR A 135 -7.49 7.25 -9.98
C THR A 135 -8.71 7.93 -9.35
N PRO A 136 -8.96 9.23 -9.60
CA PRO A 136 -10.13 9.92 -9.07
C PRO A 136 -11.46 9.21 -9.37
N SER A 137 -11.60 8.67 -10.59
CA SER A 137 -12.78 7.90 -10.97
C SER A 137 -12.90 6.56 -10.25
N ALA A 138 -11.79 5.86 -10.04
CA ALA A 138 -11.77 4.60 -9.27
C ALA A 138 -12.11 4.83 -7.79
N LEU A 139 -11.78 6.00 -7.25
CA LEU A 139 -12.16 6.45 -5.92
C LEU A 139 -13.62 6.95 -5.82
N GLY A 140 -14.37 7.00 -6.93
CA GLY A 140 -15.75 7.50 -6.94
C GLY A 140 -15.88 9.02 -6.82
N LEU A 141 -14.86 9.78 -7.21
CA LEU A 141 -14.95 11.23 -7.32
C LEU A 141 -15.76 11.65 -8.54
N ALA A 142 -16.58 12.68 -8.38
CA ALA A 142 -17.37 13.21 -9.48
C ALA A 142 -16.52 14.03 -10.46
N ALA A 143 -17.03 14.26 -11.67
CA ALA A 143 -16.35 15.09 -12.66
C ALA A 143 -16.03 16.48 -12.09
N GLY A 144 -14.78 16.92 -12.22
CA GLY A 144 -14.27 18.18 -11.70
C GLY A 144 -14.01 18.20 -10.19
N GLU A 145 -14.23 17.12 -9.47
CA GLU A 145 -13.87 16.98 -8.08
C GLU A 145 -12.43 16.47 -7.96
N GLN A 146 -11.64 17.09 -7.08
CA GLN A 146 -10.22 16.80 -6.91
C GLN A 146 -9.92 16.38 -5.47
N LEU A 147 -8.86 15.60 -5.28
CA LEU A 147 -8.28 15.34 -3.98
C LEU A 147 -7.48 16.57 -3.53
N VAL A 148 -7.69 17.00 -2.29
CA VAL A 148 -7.02 18.17 -1.71
C VAL A 148 -6.16 17.84 -0.50
N ALA A 149 -6.45 16.73 0.19
CA ALA A 149 -5.65 16.29 1.31
C ALA A 149 -5.66 14.77 1.45
N MET A 150 -4.56 14.23 1.97
CA MET A 150 -4.35 12.83 2.32
C MET A 150 -3.47 12.74 3.56
N GLY A 151 -3.74 11.78 4.42
CA GLY A 151 -2.89 11.51 5.58
C GLY A 151 -3.32 10.29 6.37
N ALA A 152 -2.54 9.94 7.39
CA ALA A 152 -2.91 8.93 8.36
C ALA A 152 -3.99 9.46 9.29
N VAL A 153 -4.96 8.61 9.63
CA VAL A 153 -5.97 8.93 10.64
C VAL A 153 -5.32 8.82 12.02
N GLY A 154 -4.80 9.94 12.49
CA GLY A 154 -4.18 10.08 13.80
C GLY A 154 -4.75 11.31 14.51
N SER A 155 -4.26 11.66 15.68
CA SER A 155 -4.65 12.84 16.44
C SER A 155 -6.14 12.86 16.88
N GLU A 156 -6.58 13.97 17.47
CA GLU A 156 -7.90 14.07 18.10
C GLU A 156 -8.94 14.69 17.18
N PHE A 157 -8.52 15.59 16.29
CA PHE A 157 -9.42 16.34 15.44
C PHE A 157 -8.96 16.33 13.99
N MET A 158 -9.94 16.38 13.09
CA MET A 158 -9.80 16.70 11.68
C MET A 158 -10.22 18.16 11.49
N VAL A 159 -9.37 18.94 10.84
CA VAL A 159 -9.68 20.33 10.46
C VAL A 159 -9.75 20.41 8.94
N ALA A 160 -10.78 21.09 8.43
CA ALA A 160 -10.91 21.42 7.02
C ALA A 160 -11.07 22.92 6.86
N VAL A 161 -10.38 23.49 5.88
CA VAL A 161 -10.38 24.93 5.55
C VAL A 161 -10.86 25.11 4.12
N THR A 162 -11.77 26.06 3.91
CA THR A 162 -12.33 26.35 2.59
C THR A 162 -11.73 27.61 1.96
N ARG A 163 -11.93 27.77 0.68
CA ARG A 163 -11.48 28.92 -0.10
C ARG A 163 -12.07 30.24 0.38
N GLN A 164 -13.30 30.22 0.90
CA GLN A 164 -13.97 31.42 1.45
C GLN A 164 -13.63 31.68 2.93
N GLY A 165 -12.66 30.91 3.50
CA GLY A 165 -12.19 31.14 4.86
C GLY A 165 -13.01 30.42 5.95
N TYR A 166 -13.94 29.54 5.60
CA TYR A 166 -14.61 28.73 6.60
C TYR A 166 -13.68 27.64 7.11
N VAL A 167 -13.70 27.42 8.42
CA VAL A 167 -12.94 26.37 9.10
C VAL A 167 -13.89 25.49 9.88
N LYS A 168 -13.78 24.18 9.71
CA LYS A 168 -14.53 23.20 10.50
C LYS A 168 -13.58 22.25 11.20
N ARG A 169 -13.79 22.06 12.50
CA ARG A 169 -13.14 21.03 13.31
C ARG A 169 -14.13 19.91 13.60
N THR A 170 -13.74 18.67 13.32
CA THR A 170 -14.53 17.47 13.55
C THR A 170 -13.72 16.49 14.38
N ALA A 171 -14.31 15.84 15.38
CA ALA A 171 -13.59 14.83 16.15
C ALA A 171 -13.24 13.63 15.23
N VAL A 172 -12.01 13.12 15.35
CA VAL A 172 -11.57 11.96 14.56
C VAL A 172 -12.40 10.72 14.90
N ALA A 173 -12.93 10.62 16.11
CA ALA A 173 -13.85 9.55 16.50
C ALA A 173 -15.11 9.53 15.61
N ASP A 174 -15.69 10.71 15.29
CA ASP A 174 -16.86 10.82 14.42
C ASP A 174 -16.53 10.45 12.97
N VAL A 175 -15.31 10.76 12.52
CA VAL A 175 -14.81 10.37 11.20
C VAL A 175 -14.62 8.86 11.10
N ARG A 176 -14.07 8.22 12.14
CA ARG A 176 -13.86 6.77 12.20
C ARG A 176 -15.17 5.98 12.34
N ALA A 177 -16.21 6.57 12.89
CA ALA A 177 -17.51 5.94 12.99
C ALA A 177 -18.25 5.85 11.65
N GLN A 178 -17.77 6.52 10.61
CA GLN A 178 -18.35 6.47 9.27
C GLN A 178 -18.03 5.15 8.55
N PRO A 179 -18.86 4.74 7.58
CA PRO A 179 -18.59 3.54 6.79
C PRO A 179 -17.23 3.60 6.09
N ALA A 180 -16.38 2.58 6.28
CA ALA A 180 -15.10 2.48 5.62
C ALA A 180 -15.27 2.39 4.10
N GLY A 181 -14.41 3.07 3.35
CA GLY A 181 -14.43 3.05 1.88
C GLY A 181 -15.54 3.89 1.24
N ALA A 182 -16.32 4.65 2.01
CA ALA A 182 -17.36 5.52 1.51
C ALA A 182 -17.00 7.00 1.63
N TRP A 183 -17.44 7.80 0.66
CA TRP A 183 -17.36 9.26 0.74
C TRP A 183 -18.49 9.81 1.59
N VAL A 184 -18.16 10.49 2.67
CA VAL A 184 -19.12 11.14 3.57
C VAL A 184 -18.87 12.64 3.66
N PRO A 185 -19.89 13.46 3.97
CA PRO A 185 -19.71 14.90 4.14
C PRO A 185 -18.79 15.20 5.35
N LEU A 186 -17.71 15.95 5.13
CA LEU A 186 -16.84 16.49 6.18
C LEU A 186 -17.25 17.91 6.54
N ILE A 187 -17.46 18.76 5.54
CA ILE A 187 -17.86 20.17 5.70
C ILE A 187 -18.89 20.53 4.63
N GLY A 188 -19.93 21.26 5.04
CA GLY A 188 -20.88 21.85 4.11
C GLY A 188 -20.26 23.07 3.42
N LEU A 189 -20.43 23.16 2.10
CA LEU A 189 -19.91 24.25 1.28
C LEU A 189 -21.04 25.13 0.77
N THR A 190 -20.80 26.42 0.71
CA THR A 190 -21.66 27.38 -0.01
C THR A 190 -21.39 27.31 -1.52
N ALA A 191 -22.31 27.88 -2.31
CA ALA A 191 -22.15 27.90 -3.77
C ALA A 191 -20.83 28.57 -4.18
N GLY A 192 -20.03 27.89 -4.99
CA GLY A 192 -18.74 28.38 -5.46
C GLY A 192 -17.57 28.23 -4.49
N ASP A 193 -17.80 27.68 -3.27
CA ASP A 193 -16.73 27.39 -2.31
C ASP A 193 -16.11 26.00 -2.56
N GLN A 194 -14.89 25.82 -2.10
CA GLN A 194 -14.12 24.57 -2.20
C GLN A 194 -13.23 24.40 -0.99
N VAL A 195 -13.00 23.15 -0.58
CA VAL A 195 -11.95 22.85 0.41
C VAL A 195 -10.60 23.07 -0.21
N LEU A 196 -9.73 23.82 0.47
CA LEU A 196 -8.34 24.05 0.08
C LEU A 196 -7.37 23.12 0.79
N ALA A 197 -7.62 22.85 2.07
CA ALA A 197 -6.73 22.04 2.90
C ALA A 197 -7.54 21.32 3.98
N ALA A 198 -7.03 20.16 4.37
CA ALA A 198 -7.51 19.45 5.55
C ALA A 198 -6.37 18.66 6.19
N GLY A 199 -6.48 18.39 7.49
CA GLY A 199 -5.47 17.64 8.21
C GLY A 199 -5.92 17.21 9.59
N CYS A 200 -5.30 16.15 10.11
CA CYS A 200 -5.47 15.75 11.50
C CYS A 200 -4.58 16.61 12.41
N VAL A 201 -5.15 17.11 13.47
CA VAL A 201 -4.48 17.99 14.44
C VAL A 201 -4.76 17.56 15.87
N SER A 202 -3.84 17.87 16.78
CA SER A 202 -4.07 17.70 18.23
C SER A 202 -4.95 18.82 18.78
N ALA A 203 -5.48 18.64 19.99
CA ALA A 203 -6.30 19.66 20.66
C ALA A 203 -5.54 21.00 20.89
N ALA A 204 -4.23 20.93 21.03
CA ALA A 204 -3.37 22.10 21.28
C ALA A 204 -2.88 22.80 19.99
N ALA A 205 -3.22 22.28 18.81
CA ALA A 205 -2.78 22.86 17.54
C ALA A 205 -3.53 24.16 17.24
N SER A 206 -2.81 25.15 16.73
CA SER A 206 -3.36 26.38 16.18
C SER A 206 -3.34 26.33 14.65
N VAL A 207 -4.41 26.80 14.01
CA VAL A 207 -4.47 26.97 12.56
C VAL A 207 -4.23 28.44 12.28
N LEU A 208 -3.14 28.73 11.55
CA LEU A 208 -2.76 30.07 11.13
C LEU A 208 -3.23 30.34 9.71
#